data_f5aeebdc96b67897900cfb611516318f
#
_entry.id   f5aeebdc96b67897900cfb611516318f
#
_cell.length_a   1.000
_cell.length_b   1.000
_cell.length_c   1.000
_cell.angle_alpha   90.00
_cell.angle_beta   90.00
_cell.angle_gamma   90.00
#
_symmetry.space_group_name_H-M   'P 1'
#
loop_
_entity.id
_entity.type
_entity.pdbx_description
1 polymer ?
#
loop_
_entity_poly.entity_id
_entity_poly.type
_entity_poly.pdbx_seq_one_letter_code
_entity_poly.pdbx_strand_id
1 'polypeptide(L)'
;QIMALTKGRGVDATIVAGGDAKTLAQAMAVTRCGGSMVNLNVITGTNEFVFDYMSCSGGFMGHKTMRGGLWPGGRRRAERLTNMLLADRVDPSLMVTHEFYGLDKIGEALQLMKDKPKDLIKPIVYVDVE
;
A
#
# COMPACT_ATOMS: atom_id res chain seq x y z
N GLN A 1 7.32 -9.59 16.32
CA GLN A 1 8.41 -8.64 16.05
C GLN A 1 8.00 -7.20 16.37
N ILE A 2 6.93 -6.62 15.73
CA ILE A 2 6.44 -5.25 15.98
C ILE A 2 6.05 -5.04 17.45
N MET A 3 5.31 -5.96 18.07
CA MET A 3 4.91 -5.88 19.46
C MET A 3 6.10 -5.87 20.41
N ALA A 4 7.15 -6.63 20.11
CA ALA A 4 8.39 -6.61 20.90
C ALA A 4 9.11 -5.26 20.81
N LEU A 5 9.21 -4.69 19.61
CA LEU A 5 9.82 -3.37 19.39
C LEU A 5 9.07 -2.24 20.10
N THR A 6 7.77 -2.37 20.23
CA THR A 6 6.89 -1.38 20.87
C THR A 6 6.61 -1.70 22.35
N LYS A 7 7.34 -2.64 22.95
CA LYS A 7 7.17 -3.10 24.34
C LYS A 7 5.70 -3.50 24.66
N GLY A 8 5.03 -4.15 23.71
CA GLY A 8 3.64 -4.60 23.85
C GLY A 8 2.57 -3.51 23.56
N ARG A 9 2.96 -2.26 23.34
CA ARG A 9 2.00 -1.16 23.13
C ARG A 9 1.32 -1.23 21.75
N GLY A 10 2.04 -1.66 20.74
CA GLY A 10 1.64 -1.54 19.33
C GLY A 10 2.01 -0.18 18.73
N VAL A 11 1.77 -0.03 17.42
CA VAL A 11 2.10 1.19 16.65
C VAL A 11 0.93 2.17 16.62
N ASP A 12 1.22 3.46 16.46
CA ASP A 12 0.19 4.51 16.42
C ASP A 12 -0.66 4.43 15.14
N ALA A 13 -0.03 4.04 14.03
CA ALA A 13 -0.70 3.91 12.74
C ALA A 13 -0.16 2.73 11.94
N THR A 14 -1.05 2.08 11.18
CA THR A 14 -0.70 1.04 10.19
C THR A 14 -1.25 1.40 8.82
N ILE A 15 -0.48 1.10 7.79
CA ILE A 15 -0.89 1.22 6.39
C ILE A 15 -0.78 -0.16 5.75
N VAL A 16 -1.89 -0.66 5.21
CA VAL A 16 -1.94 -1.91 4.47
C VAL A 16 -1.95 -1.59 2.98
N ALA A 17 -0.85 -1.88 2.32
CA ALA A 17 -0.62 -1.58 0.90
C ALA A 17 -0.19 -2.84 0.13
N GLY A 18 -0.95 -3.91 0.26
CA GLY A 18 -0.70 -5.23 -0.35
C GLY A 18 -1.06 -6.35 0.63
N GLY A 19 -0.88 -7.60 0.19
CA GLY A 19 -1.23 -8.77 0.98
C GLY A 19 -2.69 -9.22 0.81
N ASP A 20 -3.16 -9.97 1.77
CA ASP A 20 -4.47 -10.62 1.78
C ASP A 20 -5.30 -10.20 3.02
N ALA A 21 -6.42 -10.89 3.24
CA ALA A 21 -7.28 -10.66 4.42
C ALA A 21 -6.54 -10.87 5.75
N LYS A 22 -5.54 -11.77 5.80
CA LYS A 22 -4.73 -11.99 7.01
C LYS A 22 -3.84 -10.79 7.33
N THR A 23 -3.35 -10.10 6.30
CA THR A 23 -2.54 -8.87 6.47
C THR A 23 -3.35 -7.77 7.17
N LEU A 24 -4.64 -7.65 6.85
CA LEU A 24 -5.53 -6.69 7.51
C LEU A 24 -5.76 -7.06 8.99
N ALA A 25 -5.95 -8.35 9.28
CA ALA A 25 -6.06 -8.84 10.66
C ALA A 25 -4.75 -8.61 11.45
N GLN A 26 -3.60 -8.83 10.85
CA GLN A 26 -2.30 -8.55 11.45
C GLN A 26 -2.11 -7.06 11.74
N ALA A 27 -2.51 -6.18 10.81
CA ALA A 27 -2.47 -4.74 11.03
C ALA A 27 -3.35 -4.33 12.21
N MET A 28 -4.56 -4.90 12.32
CA MET A 28 -5.44 -4.70 13.48
C MET A 28 -4.75 -5.12 14.78
N ALA A 29 -4.10 -6.28 14.80
CA ALA A 29 -3.46 -6.81 16.01
C ALA A 29 -2.27 -5.98 16.49
N VAL A 30 -1.52 -5.35 15.58
CA VAL A 30 -0.32 -4.55 15.94
C VAL A 30 -0.60 -3.06 16.12
N THR A 31 -1.76 -2.57 15.72
CA THR A 31 -2.17 -1.18 15.98
C THR A 31 -2.59 -1.04 17.45
N ARG A 32 -2.06 -0.05 18.15
CA ARG A 32 -2.40 0.19 19.56
C ARG A 32 -3.85 0.59 19.78
N CYS A 33 -4.33 0.55 21.01
CA CYS A 33 -5.60 1.18 21.39
C CYS A 33 -5.62 2.67 21.00
N GLY A 34 -6.72 3.12 20.43
CA GLY A 34 -6.88 4.49 19.90
C GLY A 34 -6.04 4.80 18.67
N GLY A 35 -5.39 3.80 18.07
CA GLY A 35 -4.59 3.95 16.85
C GLY A 35 -5.43 3.98 15.58
N SER A 36 -4.76 4.23 14.46
CA SER A 36 -5.40 4.34 13.14
C SER A 36 -4.88 3.28 12.17
N MET A 37 -5.79 2.71 11.40
CA MET A 37 -5.50 1.80 10.29
C MET A 37 -5.96 2.41 8.97
N VAL A 38 -5.14 2.30 7.94
CA VAL A 38 -5.51 2.66 6.56
C VAL A 38 -5.30 1.46 5.65
N ASN A 39 -6.35 1.06 4.95
CA ASN A 39 -6.26 0.04 3.92
C ASN A 39 -6.26 0.70 2.53
N LEU A 40 -5.17 0.51 1.79
CA LEU A 40 -5.01 0.93 0.40
C LEU A 40 -5.04 -0.27 -0.57
N ASN A 41 -5.22 -1.47 -0.03
CA ASN A 41 -5.20 -2.70 -0.80
C ASN A 41 -6.58 -3.11 -1.27
N VAL A 42 -6.67 -3.62 -2.49
CA VAL A 42 -7.84 -4.33 -3.00
C VAL A 42 -7.66 -5.81 -2.69
N ILE A 43 -8.43 -6.31 -1.73
CA ILE A 43 -8.39 -7.73 -1.35
C ILE A 43 -9.38 -8.47 -2.24
N THR A 44 -8.86 -9.43 -3.02
CA THR A 44 -9.66 -10.27 -3.90
C THR A 44 -9.82 -11.68 -3.30
N GLY A 45 -10.86 -12.38 -3.70
CA GLY A 45 -11.10 -13.78 -3.30
C GLY A 45 -11.87 -13.97 -1.99
N THR A 46 -12.16 -12.90 -1.25
CA THR A 46 -13.02 -12.93 -0.07
C THR A 46 -13.69 -11.60 0.16
N ASN A 47 -14.91 -11.63 0.69
CA ASN A 47 -15.61 -10.44 1.20
C ASN A 47 -15.64 -10.39 2.72
N GLU A 48 -14.92 -11.30 3.39
CA GLU A 48 -14.94 -11.45 4.83
C GLU A 48 -13.54 -11.21 5.41
N PHE A 49 -13.51 -10.59 6.58
CA PHE A 49 -12.30 -10.44 7.40
C PHE A 49 -12.57 -11.01 8.77
N VAL A 50 -11.60 -11.73 9.30
CA VAL A 50 -11.65 -12.23 10.67
C VAL A 50 -10.72 -11.37 11.52
N PHE A 51 -11.28 -10.65 12.45
CA PHE A 51 -10.54 -9.92 13.48
C PHE A 51 -10.63 -10.65 14.81
N ASP A 52 -9.54 -10.62 15.55
CA ASP A 52 -9.59 -10.99 16.95
C ASP A 52 -10.30 -9.87 17.75
N TYR A 53 -11.39 -10.23 18.44
CA TYR A 53 -12.21 -9.29 19.16
C TYR A 53 -11.50 -8.62 20.34
N MET A 54 -10.61 -9.36 21.02
CA MET A 54 -9.95 -8.95 22.26
C MET A 54 -8.44 -9.21 22.25
N SER A 55 -7.78 -9.11 21.10
CA SER A 55 -6.32 -9.35 21.01
C SER A 55 -5.50 -8.32 21.77
N CYS A 56 -4.20 -8.58 21.87
CA CYS A 56 -3.22 -7.88 22.71
C CYS A 56 -3.16 -6.35 22.61
N SER A 57 -3.78 -5.73 21.64
CA SER A 57 -3.95 -4.25 21.59
C SER A 57 -5.41 -3.86 21.68
N GLY A 58 -6.22 -4.63 22.42
CA GLY A 58 -7.64 -4.41 22.57
C GLY A 58 -8.47 -4.85 21.36
N GLY A 59 -7.88 -5.47 20.35
CA GLY A 59 -8.54 -5.96 19.15
C GLY A 59 -9.50 -4.93 18.54
N PHE A 60 -10.68 -5.36 18.17
CA PHE A 60 -11.75 -4.49 17.69
C PHE A 60 -12.27 -3.51 18.77
N MET A 61 -12.23 -3.89 20.04
CA MET A 61 -12.68 -3.06 21.17
C MET A 61 -11.68 -1.96 21.56
N GLY A 62 -10.54 -1.87 20.90
CA GLY A 62 -9.47 -0.92 21.24
C GLY A 62 -9.67 0.51 20.76
N HIS A 63 -10.89 0.98 20.49
CA HIS A 63 -11.18 2.33 19.98
C HIS A 63 -10.37 2.70 18.71
N LYS A 64 -10.07 1.74 17.86
CA LYS A 64 -9.26 1.95 16.66
C LYS A 64 -10.09 2.57 15.55
N THR A 65 -9.46 3.43 14.76
CA THR A 65 -10.06 3.98 13.55
C THR A 65 -9.57 3.18 12.33
N MET A 66 -10.50 2.63 11.55
CA MET A 66 -10.18 2.01 10.26
C MET A 66 -10.70 2.89 9.12
N ARG A 67 -9.85 3.14 8.15
CA ARG A 67 -10.20 3.85 6.91
C ARG A 67 -9.75 3.02 5.71
N GLY A 68 -10.59 2.97 4.69
CA GLY A 68 -10.26 2.41 3.38
C GLY A 68 -10.63 3.42 2.32
N GLY A 69 -10.07 3.26 1.16
CA GLY A 69 -10.41 4.09 0.03
C GLY A 69 -9.66 3.70 -1.23
N LEU A 70 -10.36 3.79 -2.33
CA LEU A 70 -9.80 3.63 -3.65
C LEU A 70 -9.90 5.01 -4.34
N TRP A 71 -8.75 5.66 -4.52
CA TRP A 71 -8.64 6.95 -5.19
C TRP A 71 -9.69 8.00 -4.73
N PRO A 72 -9.79 8.32 -3.44
CA PRO A 72 -10.76 9.30 -2.96
C PRO A 72 -10.39 10.70 -3.49
N GLY A 73 -11.38 11.45 -3.96
CA GLY A 73 -11.23 12.86 -4.35
C GLY A 73 -11.07 13.13 -5.86
N GLY A 74 -11.09 12.11 -6.72
CA GLY A 74 -11.18 12.22 -8.17
C GLY A 74 -10.23 13.27 -8.77
N ARG A 75 -10.73 14.05 -9.74
CA ARG A 75 -9.98 15.08 -10.47
C ARG A 75 -9.24 16.06 -9.56
N ARG A 76 -9.89 16.54 -8.50
CA ARG A 76 -9.28 17.51 -7.57
C ARG A 76 -8.02 16.97 -6.89
N ARG A 77 -7.99 15.68 -6.59
CA ARG A 77 -6.79 15.04 -6.05
C ARG A 77 -5.70 14.88 -7.10
N ALA A 78 -6.08 14.50 -8.32
CA ALA A 78 -5.14 14.41 -9.44
C ALA A 78 -4.45 15.76 -9.68
N GLU A 79 -5.22 16.86 -9.74
CA GLU A 79 -4.68 18.22 -9.89
C GLU A 79 -3.70 18.59 -8.76
N ARG A 80 -4.02 18.22 -7.51
CA ARG A 80 -3.11 18.48 -6.38
C ARG A 80 -1.81 17.69 -6.50
N LEU A 81 -1.87 16.44 -6.90
CA LEU A 81 -0.68 15.61 -7.11
C LEU A 81 0.17 16.16 -8.26
N THR A 82 -0.46 16.54 -9.37
CA THR A 82 0.23 17.19 -10.49
C THR A 82 0.93 18.48 -10.05
N ASN A 83 0.26 19.33 -9.27
CA ASN A 83 0.87 20.54 -8.75
C ASN A 83 2.06 20.26 -7.80
N MET A 84 2.02 19.15 -7.06
CA MET A 84 3.18 18.73 -6.24
C MET A 84 4.36 18.30 -7.11
N LEU A 85 4.10 17.62 -8.22
CA LEU A 85 5.13 17.27 -9.21
C LEU A 85 5.74 18.53 -9.84
N LEU A 86 4.88 19.43 -10.34
CA LEU A 86 5.32 20.69 -10.97
C LEU A 86 6.10 21.61 -10.02
N ALA A 87 5.88 21.48 -8.71
CA ALA A 87 6.58 22.23 -7.67
C ALA A 87 7.79 21.47 -7.09
N ASP A 88 8.25 20.40 -7.73
CA ASP A 88 9.38 19.54 -7.31
C ASP A 88 9.29 19.04 -5.86
N ARG A 89 8.05 18.89 -5.35
CA ARG A 89 7.82 18.36 -3.99
C ARG A 89 7.76 16.84 -3.92
N VAL A 90 7.53 16.19 -5.05
CA VAL A 90 7.49 14.73 -5.21
C VAL A 90 8.15 14.39 -6.52
N ASP A 91 9.11 13.51 -6.50
CA ASP A 91 9.76 12.97 -7.68
C ASP A 91 9.42 11.48 -7.82
N PRO A 92 8.45 11.10 -8.66
CA PRO A 92 8.09 9.70 -8.88
C PRO A 92 9.13 8.95 -9.73
N SER A 93 10.04 9.64 -10.41
CA SER A 93 11.09 9.00 -11.22
C SER A 93 12.02 8.13 -10.36
N LEU A 94 12.18 8.49 -9.08
CA LEU A 94 12.94 7.71 -8.11
C LEU A 94 12.40 6.28 -7.88
N MET A 95 11.14 6.03 -8.25
CA MET A 95 10.54 4.70 -8.17
C MET A 95 10.77 3.86 -9.42
N VAL A 96 11.19 4.47 -10.53
CA VAL A 96 11.46 3.76 -11.79
C VAL A 96 12.76 2.98 -11.64
N THR A 97 12.67 1.68 -11.77
CA THR A 97 13.82 0.77 -11.60
C THR A 97 14.18 0.02 -12.88
N HIS A 98 13.21 -0.12 -13.77
CA HIS A 98 13.39 -0.85 -15.03
C HIS A 98 12.69 -0.10 -16.16
N GLU A 99 13.42 0.08 -17.25
CA GLU A 99 12.95 0.80 -18.43
C GLU A 99 12.95 -0.13 -19.65
N PHE A 100 11.87 -0.08 -20.39
CA PHE A 100 11.69 -0.83 -21.63
C PHE A 100 11.36 0.15 -22.75
N TYR A 101 11.86 -0.13 -23.94
CA TYR A 101 11.70 0.74 -25.09
C TYR A 101 11.04 -0.04 -26.22
N GLY A 102 9.89 0.47 -26.70
CA GLY A 102 9.05 -0.13 -27.72
C GLY A 102 7.83 -0.87 -27.16
N LEU A 103 6.73 -0.80 -27.89
CA LEU A 103 5.46 -1.42 -27.53
C LEU A 103 5.55 -2.96 -27.43
N ASP A 104 6.43 -3.58 -28.22
CA ASP A 104 6.70 -5.01 -28.22
C ASP A 104 7.26 -5.50 -26.87
N LYS A 105 7.84 -4.62 -26.06
CA LYS A 105 8.41 -4.92 -24.75
C LYS A 105 7.39 -4.99 -23.59
N ILE A 106 6.13 -4.69 -23.84
CA ILE A 106 5.09 -4.75 -22.80
C ILE A 106 5.00 -6.14 -22.16
N GLY A 107 5.11 -7.20 -22.99
CA GLY A 107 5.05 -8.57 -22.46
C GLY A 107 6.19 -8.89 -21.49
N GLU A 108 7.41 -8.41 -21.78
CA GLU A 108 8.59 -8.58 -20.90
C GLU A 108 8.39 -7.80 -19.58
N ALA A 109 7.90 -6.56 -19.64
CA ALA A 109 7.64 -5.73 -18.47
C ALA A 109 6.56 -6.35 -17.56
N LEU A 110 5.50 -6.91 -18.13
CA LEU A 110 4.45 -7.61 -17.37
C LEU A 110 4.97 -8.90 -16.73
N GLN A 111 5.83 -9.65 -17.44
CA GLN A 111 6.46 -10.85 -16.87
C GLN A 111 7.36 -10.47 -15.69
N LEU A 112 8.18 -9.42 -15.83
CA LEU A 112 9.00 -8.91 -14.74
C LEU A 112 8.17 -8.52 -13.51
N MET A 113 7.02 -7.87 -13.71
CA MET A 113 6.09 -7.55 -12.61
C MET A 113 5.50 -8.79 -11.94
N LYS A 114 5.33 -9.88 -12.66
CA LYS A 114 4.87 -11.17 -12.12
C LYS A 114 5.97 -11.85 -11.30
N ASP A 115 7.19 -11.84 -11.80
CA ASP A 115 8.34 -12.49 -11.17
C ASP A 115 8.82 -11.76 -9.91
N LYS A 116 8.57 -10.45 -9.81
CA LYS A 116 8.85 -9.57 -8.67
C LYS A 116 10.26 -9.74 -8.10
N PRO A 117 11.32 -9.52 -8.87
CA PRO A 117 12.67 -9.53 -8.32
C PRO A 117 12.82 -8.45 -7.24
N LYS A 118 13.80 -8.60 -6.35
CA LYS A 118 13.94 -7.74 -5.15
C LYS A 118 14.23 -6.28 -5.45
N ASP A 119 14.83 -6.00 -6.59
CA ASP A 119 15.21 -4.68 -7.08
C ASP A 119 14.10 -4.00 -7.90
N LEU A 120 12.99 -4.70 -8.15
CA LEU A 120 11.85 -4.14 -8.87
C LEU A 120 10.96 -3.31 -7.96
N ILE A 121 10.84 -2.01 -8.27
CA ILE A 121 9.82 -1.13 -7.69
C ILE A 121 8.78 -0.79 -8.76
N LYS A 122 9.21 -0.18 -9.87
CA LYS A 122 8.31 0.25 -10.95
C LYS A 122 8.98 0.07 -12.32
N PRO A 123 8.47 -0.82 -13.17
CA PRO A 123 8.85 -0.86 -14.57
C PRO A 123 8.05 0.19 -15.35
N ILE A 124 8.66 0.80 -16.35
CA ILE A 124 7.99 1.65 -17.34
C ILE A 124 8.30 1.16 -18.75
N VAL A 125 7.37 1.41 -19.66
CA VAL A 125 7.55 1.13 -21.09
C VAL A 125 7.37 2.44 -21.86
N TYR A 126 8.40 2.86 -22.55
CA TYR A 126 8.33 3.98 -23.48
C TYR A 126 7.79 3.45 -24.82
N VAL A 127 6.61 3.89 -25.20
CA VAL A 127 5.92 3.39 -26.40
C VAL A 127 6.30 4.14 -27.69
N ASP A 128 6.64 5.42 -27.55
CA ASP A 128 7.05 6.29 -28.64
C ASP A 128 8.59 6.41 -28.63
N VAL A 129 9.25 5.43 -29.20
CA VAL A 129 10.71 5.48 -29.47
C VAL A 129 10.88 5.65 -30.97
N GLU A 130 11.35 6.82 -31.38
CA GLU A 130 11.86 7.04 -32.72
C GLU A 130 13.24 6.36 -32.91
#